data_f07ab988e74e04d0e20afd436092177a
#
_entry.id   f07ab988e74e04d0e20afd436092177a
#
_cell.length_a   1.000
_cell.length_b   1.000
_cell.length_c   1.000
_cell.angle_alpha   90.00
_cell.angle_beta   90.00
_cell.angle_gamma   90.00
#
_symmetry.space_group_name_H-M   'P 1'
#
loop_
_entity.id
_entity.type
_entity.pdbx_description
1 polymer ?
#
loop_
_entity_poly.entity_id
_entity_poly.type
_entity_poly.pdbx_seq_one_letter_code
_entity_poly.pdbx_strand_id
1 'polypeptide(L)'
;MSLWHGTAKSPAGLVYFVFDESDQQLISVRFDPRDIEGPARKSSPIHEAFAQYNDGALDAFDGVDVPDAKSAFNVNVYTAMRQIPPGSVQTYGELAARSGYSRAARAVGTACGRNEIVIVIPCHRVVASNGVGGYGYGVDTKVKLLLHEGAQGY
;
A
#
# COMPACT_ATOMS: atom_id res chain seq x y z
N MET A 1 -19.90 -11.02 -5.88
CA MET A 1 -18.47 -11.05 -5.42
C MET A 1 -18.12 -12.43 -4.91
N SER A 2 -16.93 -12.90 -5.23
CA SER A 2 -16.41 -14.17 -4.76
C SER A 2 -15.10 -13.90 -3.97
N LEU A 3 -15.24 -13.70 -2.68
CA LEU A 3 -14.16 -13.29 -1.81
C LEU A 3 -13.48 -14.48 -1.15
N TRP A 4 -12.18 -14.40 -1.01
CA TRP A 4 -11.40 -15.27 -0.15
C TRP A 4 -10.31 -14.45 0.53
N HIS A 5 -9.72 -14.98 1.59
CA HIS A 5 -8.67 -14.26 2.31
C HIS A 5 -7.44 -15.12 2.52
N GLY A 6 -6.34 -14.46 2.79
CA GLY A 6 -5.08 -15.09 3.13
C GLY A 6 -4.26 -14.24 4.07
N THR A 7 -3.18 -14.83 4.53
CA THR A 7 -2.17 -14.14 5.33
C THR A 7 -0.81 -14.30 4.69
N ALA A 8 0.06 -13.32 4.89
CA ALA A 8 1.43 -13.37 4.41
C ALA A 8 2.35 -12.63 5.37
N LYS A 9 3.62 -13.00 5.37
CA LYS A 9 4.65 -12.23 6.06
C LYS A 9 4.99 -11.00 5.23
N SER A 10 5.37 -9.93 5.91
CA SER A 10 5.97 -8.76 5.29
C SER A 10 7.20 -8.34 6.08
N PRO A 11 8.04 -7.41 5.56
CA PRO A 11 9.16 -6.88 6.33
C PRO A 11 8.78 -6.22 7.65
N ALA A 12 7.51 -5.83 7.79
CA ALA A 12 6.99 -5.15 8.98
C ALA A 12 6.02 -6.01 9.80
N GLY A 13 5.87 -7.29 9.46
CA GLY A 13 5.01 -8.21 10.19
C GLY A 13 3.96 -8.88 9.33
N LEU A 14 3.06 -9.62 9.98
CA LEU A 14 2.00 -10.35 9.30
C LEU A 14 0.97 -9.41 8.70
N VAL A 15 0.56 -9.68 7.47
CA VAL A 15 -0.54 -8.99 6.81
C VAL A 15 -1.69 -9.94 6.54
N TYR A 16 -2.89 -9.37 6.48
CA TYR A 16 -4.15 -10.05 6.19
C TYR A 16 -4.72 -9.42 4.93
N PHE A 17 -5.04 -10.23 3.93
CA PHE A 17 -5.56 -9.70 2.67
C PHE A 17 -6.82 -10.41 2.21
N VAL A 18 -7.64 -9.68 1.46
CA VAL A 18 -8.88 -10.19 0.86
C VAL A 18 -8.80 -9.98 -0.65
N PHE A 19 -9.16 -11.00 -1.39
CA PHE A 19 -9.14 -11.01 -2.85
C PHE A 19 -10.52 -11.34 -3.40
N ASP A 20 -10.90 -10.63 -4.47
CA ASP A 20 -12.14 -10.89 -5.20
C ASP A 20 -11.84 -11.71 -6.45
N GLU A 21 -12.18 -12.98 -6.40
CA GLU A 21 -11.96 -13.92 -7.51
C GLU A 21 -12.77 -13.56 -8.75
N SER A 22 -13.96 -12.97 -8.57
CA SER A 22 -14.83 -12.61 -9.69
C SER A 22 -14.23 -11.50 -10.54
N ASP A 23 -13.67 -10.47 -9.90
CA ASP A 23 -13.08 -9.31 -10.57
C ASP A 23 -11.57 -9.41 -10.67
N GLN A 24 -10.96 -10.47 -10.11
CA GLN A 24 -9.51 -10.65 -10.07
C GLN A 24 -8.79 -9.45 -9.46
N GLN A 25 -9.31 -8.95 -8.34
CA GLN A 25 -8.79 -7.76 -7.66
C GLN A 25 -8.45 -8.03 -6.21
N LEU A 26 -7.32 -7.48 -5.78
CA LEU A 26 -6.93 -7.43 -4.37
C LEU A 26 -7.66 -6.24 -3.73
N ILE A 27 -8.59 -6.51 -2.81
CA ILE A 27 -9.45 -5.46 -2.29
C ILE A 27 -9.05 -4.93 -0.92
N SER A 28 -8.24 -5.67 -0.17
CA SER A 28 -7.67 -5.15 1.08
C SER A 28 -6.35 -5.84 1.44
N VAL A 29 -5.47 -5.08 2.07
CA VAL A 29 -4.27 -5.56 2.77
C VAL A 29 -4.15 -4.76 4.05
N ARG A 30 -4.09 -5.44 5.20
CA ARG A 30 -4.04 -4.80 6.52
C ARG A 30 -3.04 -5.51 7.42
N PHE A 31 -2.51 -4.78 8.38
CA PHE A 31 -1.66 -5.36 9.43
C PHE A 31 -2.47 -5.89 10.62
N ASP A 32 -3.78 -5.76 10.61
CA ASP A 32 -4.67 -6.32 11.62
C ASP A 32 -5.72 -7.23 10.98
N PRO A 33 -6.33 -8.17 11.74
CA PRO A 33 -7.25 -9.17 11.19
C PRO A 33 -8.71 -8.71 11.09
N ARG A 34 -8.97 -7.42 10.95
CA ARG A 34 -10.36 -6.95 10.81
C ARG A 34 -10.85 -7.06 9.37
N ASP A 35 -12.17 -7.18 9.23
CA ASP A 35 -12.85 -7.21 7.93
C ASP A 35 -12.32 -8.32 7.00
N ILE A 36 -12.01 -9.48 7.60
CA ILE A 36 -11.62 -10.68 6.86
C ILE A 36 -12.89 -11.33 6.32
N GLU A 37 -12.94 -11.55 5.01
CA GLU A 37 -14.12 -12.06 4.33
C GLU A 37 -13.79 -13.28 3.46
N GLY A 38 -14.76 -14.20 3.38
CA GLY A 38 -14.67 -15.40 2.56
C GLY A 38 -13.83 -16.50 3.18
N PRO A 39 -13.71 -17.63 2.48
CA PRO A 39 -12.90 -18.76 2.97
C PRO A 39 -11.40 -18.43 2.95
N ALA A 40 -10.65 -19.12 3.80
CA ALA A 40 -9.19 -18.99 3.87
C ALA A 40 -8.52 -19.76 2.74
N ARG A 41 -7.46 -19.18 2.16
CA ARG A 41 -6.54 -19.87 1.26
C ARG A 41 -5.11 -19.72 1.76
N LYS A 42 -4.30 -20.76 1.54
CA LYS A 42 -2.90 -20.80 1.98
C LYS A 42 -1.90 -20.53 0.87
N SER A 43 -2.34 -20.54 -0.38
CA SER A 43 -1.48 -20.30 -1.54
C SER A 43 -2.27 -19.61 -2.66
N SER A 44 -1.62 -18.74 -3.37
CA SER A 44 -2.17 -17.99 -4.52
C SER A 44 -1.06 -17.13 -5.14
N PRO A 45 -1.31 -16.53 -6.30
CA PRO A 45 -0.38 -15.53 -6.84
C PRO A 45 -0.12 -14.35 -5.90
N ILE A 46 -1.08 -13.99 -5.04
CA ILE A 46 -0.87 -12.91 -4.05
C ILE A 46 0.09 -13.36 -2.95
N HIS A 47 -0.04 -14.58 -2.45
CA HIS A 47 0.94 -15.13 -1.51
C HIS A 47 2.34 -15.14 -2.11
N GLU A 48 2.47 -15.54 -3.38
CA GLU A 48 3.74 -15.53 -4.08
C GLU A 48 4.30 -14.11 -4.24
N ALA A 49 3.47 -13.14 -4.55
CA ALA A 49 3.89 -11.75 -4.69
C ALA A 49 4.49 -11.22 -3.37
N PHE A 50 3.89 -11.53 -2.23
CA PHE A 50 4.46 -11.17 -0.93
C PHE A 50 5.79 -11.88 -0.67
N ALA A 51 5.90 -13.16 -0.98
CA ALA A 51 7.15 -13.90 -0.83
C ALA A 51 8.26 -13.30 -1.70
N GLN A 52 7.97 -12.97 -2.95
CA GLN A 52 8.90 -12.34 -3.87
C GLN A 52 9.33 -10.95 -3.38
N TYR A 53 8.38 -10.15 -2.92
CA TYR A 53 8.66 -8.83 -2.34
C TYR A 53 9.59 -8.94 -1.13
N ASN A 54 9.33 -9.88 -0.23
CA ASN A 54 10.16 -10.13 0.95
C ASN A 54 11.58 -10.54 0.56
N ASP A 55 11.73 -11.26 -0.54
CA ASP A 55 13.03 -11.72 -1.05
C ASP A 55 13.75 -10.67 -1.91
N GLY A 56 13.18 -9.48 -2.07
CA GLY A 56 13.82 -8.36 -2.76
C GLY A 56 13.30 -8.04 -4.15
N ALA A 57 12.30 -8.76 -4.64
CA ALA A 57 11.61 -8.42 -5.88
C ALA A 57 10.60 -7.29 -5.60
N LEU A 58 11.09 -6.07 -5.55
CA LEU A 58 10.33 -4.92 -5.05
C LEU A 58 9.20 -4.48 -6.00
N ASP A 59 9.21 -4.97 -7.24
CA ASP A 59 8.18 -4.75 -8.26
C ASP A 59 7.10 -5.86 -8.27
N ALA A 60 7.11 -6.75 -7.30
CA ALA A 60 6.25 -7.94 -7.29
C ALA A 60 4.74 -7.62 -7.33
N PHE A 61 4.34 -6.42 -6.92
CA PHE A 61 2.94 -6.01 -6.89
C PHE A 61 2.50 -5.19 -8.10
N ASP A 62 3.40 -4.90 -9.06
CA ASP A 62 3.10 -3.99 -10.17
C ASP A 62 1.94 -4.48 -11.05
N GLY A 63 1.81 -5.79 -11.21
CA GLY A 63 0.72 -6.38 -11.99
C GLY A 63 -0.54 -6.72 -11.19
N VAL A 64 -0.57 -6.41 -9.90
CA VAL A 64 -1.73 -6.70 -9.06
C VAL A 64 -2.79 -5.63 -9.28
N ASP A 65 -3.99 -6.06 -9.71
CA ASP A 65 -5.11 -5.16 -9.91
C ASP A 65 -5.82 -4.88 -8.59
N VAL A 66 -6.25 -3.63 -8.42
CA VAL A 66 -6.97 -3.15 -7.25
C VAL A 66 -8.20 -2.36 -7.70
N PRO A 67 -9.28 -2.34 -6.91
CA PRO A 67 -10.45 -1.55 -7.29
C PRO A 67 -10.16 -0.05 -7.23
N ASP A 68 -10.85 0.72 -8.05
CA ASP A 68 -10.79 2.18 -8.00
C ASP A 68 -11.34 2.69 -6.67
N ALA A 69 -10.71 3.74 -6.16
CA ALA A 69 -11.23 4.46 -5.01
C ALA A 69 -12.56 5.16 -5.36
N LYS A 70 -13.29 5.58 -4.33
CA LYS A 70 -14.66 6.10 -4.51
C LYS A 70 -14.71 7.54 -4.99
N SER A 71 -13.63 8.31 -4.84
CA SER A 71 -13.58 9.71 -5.30
C SER A 71 -12.53 9.88 -6.39
N ALA A 72 -12.75 10.82 -7.30
CA ALA A 72 -11.77 11.14 -8.34
C ALA A 72 -10.44 11.59 -7.74
N PHE A 73 -10.48 12.33 -6.63
CA PHE A 73 -9.28 12.74 -5.91
C PHE A 73 -8.45 11.52 -5.47
N ASN A 74 -9.08 10.58 -4.78
CA ASN A 74 -8.38 9.39 -4.28
C ASN A 74 -7.90 8.48 -5.42
N VAL A 75 -8.66 8.35 -6.50
CA VAL A 75 -8.20 7.62 -7.70
C VAL A 75 -6.91 8.21 -8.21
N ASN A 76 -6.87 9.53 -8.39
CA ASN A 76 -5.68 10.22 -8.92
C ASN A 76 -4.49 10.12 -7.96
N VAL A 77 -4.74 10.28 -6.66
CA VAL A 77 -3.69 10.20 -5.64
C VAL A 77 -3.12 8.78 -5.55
N TYR A 78 -3.96 7.76 -5.49
CA TYR A 78 -3.50 6.37 -5.40
C TYR A 78 -2.79 5.93 -6.67
N THR A 79 -3.25 6.36 -7.84
CA THR A 79 -2.56 6.10 -9.11
C THR A 79 -1.15 6.69 -9.11
N ALA A 80 -1.03 7.97 -8.72
CA ALA A 80 0.26 8.65 -8.62
C ALA A 80 1.16 8.00 -7.55
N MET A 81 0.57 7.56 -6.44
CA MET A 81 1.29 6.90 -5.36
C MET A 81 1.92 5.58 -5.82
N ARG A 82 1.18 4.78 -6.60
CA ARG A 82 1.71 3.53 -7.16
C ARG A 82 2.86 3.73 -8.16
N GLN A 83 3.03 4.93 -8.66
CA GLN A 83 4.13 5.29 -9.56
C GLN A 83 5.41 5.67 -8.81
N ILE A 84 5.37 5.84 -7.49
CA ILE A 84 6.58 6.09 -6.69
C ILE A 84 7.40 4.80 -6.65
N PRO A 85 8.62 4.78 -7.19
CA PRO A 85 9.42 3.56 -7.19
C PRO A 85 9.80 3.12 -5.77
N PRO A 86 9.98 1.81 -5.53
CA PRO A 86 10.53 1.34 -4.26
C PRO A 86 11.91 1.97 -4.00
N GLY A 87 12.17 2.34 -2.77
CA GLY A 87 13.41 3.03 -2.39
C GLY A 87 13.35 4.54 -2.55
N SER A 88 12.33 5.06 -3.24
CA SER A 88 12.08 6.49 -3.38
C SER A 88 10.93 6.92 -2.49
N VAL A 89 10.92 8.20 -2.14
CA VAL A 89 9.83 8.81 -1.37
C VAL A 89 9.40 10.11 -2.02
N GLN A 90 8.17 10.52 -1.74
CA GLN A 90 7.67 11.85 -2.07
C GLN A 90 7.02 12.45 -0.84
N THR A 91 7.12 13.77 -0.69
CA THR A 91 6.37 14.45 0.35
C THR A 91 4.88 14.50 0.01
N TYR A 92 4.04 14.73 1.02
CA TYR A 92 2.60 14.92 0.79
C TYR A 92 2.34 16.02 -0.25
N GLY A 93 3.09 17.12 -0.20
CA GLY A 93 2.97 18.23 -1.14
C GLY A 93 3.40 17.86 -2.55
N GLU A 94 4.51 17.15 -2.69
CA GLU A 94 5.00 16.68 -4.00
C GLU A 94 4.01 15.72 -4.65
N LEU A 95 3.46 14.80 -3.89
CA LEU A 95 2.45 13.85 -4.41
C LEU A 95 1.16 14.59 -4.78
N ALA A 96 0.73 15.57 -3.97
CA ALA A 96 -0.44 16.39 -4.28
C ALA A 96 -0.26 17.10 -5.62
N ALA A 97 0.88 17.76 -5.85
CA ALA A 97 1.19 18.44 -7.09
C ALA A 97 1.17 17.48 -8.28
N ARG A 98 1.80 16.32 -8.14
CA ARG A 98 1.84 15.30 -9.19
C ARG A 98 0.46 14.71 -9.51
N SER A 99 -0.43 14.70 -8.52
CA SER A 99 -1.81 14.23 -8.69
C SER A 99 -2.73 15.27 -9.32
N GLY A 100 -2.24 16.50 -9.54
CA GLY A 100 -3.02 17.59 -10.09
C GLY A 100 -3.71 18.49 -9.05
N TYR A 101 -3.30 18.42 -7.79
CA TYR A 101 -3.92 19.13 -6.67
C TYR A 101 -2.87 19.83 -5.81
N SER A 102 -2.13 20.77 -6.35
CA SER A 102 -0.90 21.33 -5.79
C SER A 102 -1.00 21.94 -4.38
N ARG A 103 -2.21 22.18 -3.86
CA ARG A 103 -2.42 22.72 -2.51
C ARG A 103 -3.08 21.73 -1.56
N ALA A 104 -3.14 20.46 -1.95
CA ALA A 104 -3.93 19.46 -1.23
C ALA A 104 -3.06 18.47 -0.41
N ALA A 105 -1.92 18.92 0.11
CA ALA A 105 -1.03 18.06 0.91
C ALA A 105 -1.76 17.39 2.09
N ARG A 106 -2.62 18.14 2.78
CA ARG A 106 -3.40 17.64 3.91
C ARG A 106 -4.41 16.58 3.46
N ALA A 107 -5.08 16.80 2.33
CA ALA A 107 -6.02 15.81 1.78
C ALA A 107 -5.31 14.54 1.30
N VAL A 108 -4.08 14.66 0.79
CA VAL A 108 -3.23 13.50 0.47
C VAL A 108 -2.90 12.72 1.74
N GLY A 109 -2.56 13.40 2.84
CA GLY A 109 -2.36 12.75 4.13
C GLY A 109 -3.59 11.98 4.60
N THR A 110 -4.78 12.54 4.42
CA THR A 110 -6.04 11.85 4.72
C THR A 110 -6.23 10.63 3.82
N ALA A 111 -5.94 10.73 2.53
CA ALA A 111 -6.02 9.60 1.61
C ALA A 111 -5.06 8.48 2.02
N CYS A 112 -3.83 8.83 2.43
CA CYS A 112 -2.88 7.83 2.99
C CYS A 112 -3.47 7.10 4.19
N GLY A 113 -4.08 7.84 5.12
CA GLY A 113 -4.69 7.25 6.32
C GLY A 113 -5.92 6.38 6.04
N ARG A 114 -6.54 6.55 4.89
CA ARG A 114 -7.70 5.76 4.46
C ARG A 114 -7.36 4.62 3.50
N ASN A 115 -6.10 4.44 3.18
CA ASN A 115 -5.65 3.37 2.30
C ASN A 115 -5.92 2.00 2.93
N GLU A 116 -6.74 1.19 2.28
CA GLU A 116 -7.10 -0.15 2.75
C GLU A 116 -6.25 -1.25 2.11
N ILE A 117 -5.32 -0.89 1.21
CA ILE A 117 -4.50 -1.85 0.47
C ILE A 117 -3.02 -1.49 0.66
N VAL A 118 -2.57 -1.56 1.92
CA VAL A 118 -1.21 -1.13 2.27
C VAL A 118 -0.15 -1.97 1.55
N ILE A 119 1.01 -1.42 1.36
CA ILE A 119 2.15 -1.99 0.61
C ILE A 119 1.91 -1.96 -0.89
N VAL A 120 0.81 -2.51 -1.37
CA VAL A 120 0.47 -2.54 -2.81
C VAL A 120 0.12 -1.15 -3.32
N ILE A 121 -0.69 -0.40 -2.57
CA ILE A 121 -0.80 1.04 -2.74
C ILE A 121 0.15 1.65 -1.71
N PRO A 122 1.33 2.14 -2.13
CA PRO A 122 2.46 2.32 -1.23
C PRO A 122 2.43 3.64 -0.46
N CYS A 123 1.43 3.83 0.40
CA CYS A 123 1.33 5.04 1.21
C CYS A 123 2.53 5.22 2.16
N HIS A 124 3.28 4.16 2.44
CA HIS A 124 4.52 4.24 3.20
C HIS A 124 5.63 5.03 2.48
N ARG A 125 5.52 5.21 1.15
CA ARG A 125 6.48 6.02 0.36
C ARG A 125 6.14 7.51 0.34
N VAL A 126 5.12 7.93 1.10
CA VAL A 126 4.72 9.33 1.20
C VAL A 126 5.10 9.82 2.60
N VAL A 127 5.89 10.89 2.65
CA VAL A 127 6.54 11.36 3.87
C VAL A 127 6.25 12.85 4.10
N ALA A 128 6.50 13.32 5.34
CA ALA A 128 6.44 14.73 5.64
C ALA A 128 7.68 15.46 5.10
N SER A 129 7.57 16.76 4.88
CA SER A 129 8.70 17.58 4.41
C SER A 129 9.85 17.65 5.41
N ASN A 130 9.59 17.40 6.69
CA ASN A 130 10.56 17.49 7.79
C ASN A 130 10.83 16.14 8.49
N GLY A 131 10.41 15.03 7.90
CA GLY A 131 10.62 13.72 8.53
C GLY A 131 9.80 12.63 7.86
N VAL A 132 9.73 11.47 8.51
CA VAL A 132 9.05 10.28 7.95
C VAL A 132 7.53 10.46 7.83
N GLY A 133 6.94 11.33 8.64
CA GLY A 133 5.49 11.50 8.70
C GLY A 133 4.80 10.39 9.49
N GLY A 134 3.46 10.42 9.47
CA GLY A 134 2.66 9.43 10.19
C GLY A 134 2.39 8.16 9.38
N TYR A 135 1.90 7.15 10.07
CA TYR A 135 1.43 5.90 9.46
C TYR A 135 0.39 5.27 10.38
N GLY A 136 -0.75 4.85 9.83
CA GLY A 136 -1.86 4.33 10.64
C GLY A 136 -1.50 3.09 11.46
N TYR A 137 -0.56 2.28 10.99
CA TYR A 137 -0.05 1.11 11.70
C TYR A 137 1.23 1.37 12.50
N GLY A 138 1.62 2.63 12.64
CA GLY A 138 2.78 3.04 13.42
C GLY A 138 3.98 3.40 12.55
N VAL A 139 4.77 4.35 13.04
CA VAL A 139 5.95 4.85 12.34
C VAL A 139 7.00 3.75 12.18
N ASP A 140 7.16 2.89 13.17
CA ASP A 140 8.12 1.76 13.09
C ASP A 140 7.80 0.83 11.94
N THR A 141 6.52 0.55 11.70
CA THR A 141 6.05 -0.25 10.55
C THR A 141 6.45 0.42 9.23
N LYS A 142 6.18 1.71 9.12
CA LYS A 142 6.53 2.51 7.94
C LYS A 142 8.03 2.47 7.66
N VAL A 143 8.84 2.68 8.68
CA VAL A 143 10.30 2.66 8.56
C VAL A 143 10.81 1.30 8.10
N LYS A 144 10.27 0.21 8.65
CA LYS A 144 10.66 -1.15 8.23
C LYS A 144 10.38 -1.40 6.75
N LEU A 145 9.26 -0.93 6.23
CA LEU A 145 8.95 -1.05 4.81
C LEU A 145 9.90 -0.21 3.96
N LEU A 146 10.15 1.04 4.37
CA LEU A 146 11.07 1.94 3.66
C LEU A 146 12.50 1.37 3.61
N LEU A 147 13.01 0.87 4.73
CA LEU A 147 14.35 0.28 4.79
C LEU A 147 14.46 -0.98 3.95
N HIS A 148 13.43 -1.83 3.96
CA HIS A 148 13.39 -3.01 3.12
C HIS A 148 13.51 -2.65 1.64
N GLU A 149 12.91 -1.55 1.23
CA GLU A 149 12.95 -1.08 -0.15
C GLU A 149 14.22 -0.30 -0.51
N GLY A 150 15.11 -0.09 0.45
CA GLY A 150 16.37 0.59 0.21
C GLY A 150 16.31 2.12 0.35
N ALA A 151 15.23 2.66 0.90
CA ALA A 151 15.15 4.09 1.18
C ALA A 151 16.20 4.50 2.23
N GLN A 152 16.78 5.68 2.07
CA GLN A 152 17.86 6.15 2.93
C GLN A 152 17.38 7.26 3.86
N GLY A 153 18.03 7.36 5.04
CA GLY A 153 17.75 8.41 6.00
C GLY A 153 16.66 8.10 7.03
N TYR A 154 16.29 6.83 7.17
CA TYR A 154 15.22 6.42 8.09
C TYR A 154 15.66 5.45 9.16
#